data_0637df634cfe3c1fbc628f51df0f1432
#
_entry.id   0637df634cfe3c1fbc628f51df0f1432
#
_cell.length_a   1.000
_cell.length_b   1.000
_cell.length_c   1.000
_cell.angle_alpha   90.00
_cell.angle_beta   90.00
_cell.angle_gamma   90.00
#
_symmetry.space_group_name_H-M   'P 1'
#
loop_
_entity.id
_entity.type
_entity.pdbx_description
1 polymer ?
#
loop_
_entity_poly.entity_id
_entity_poly.type
_entity_poly.pdbx_seq_one_letter_code
_entity_poly.pdbx_strand_id
1 'polypeptide(L)'
;HLDYLDLVYLHQPVGDVKAGWKNLETAVKADKVHTLGLSNFEVKGAEYIYRWCTDSTEIKPAILQMECHPYAQRLEEKALVEKCGMMVECWYPLGGAASRGALFQDPVIKKIAEAHGCTPAQVIIRWHIQEGHSVIPGATDHGYIQENINAVKQIRLTADEMKQMRSLNKEKRFYPFDIEVTRRFCSSPLPDAANNDEWQKKMNDELNK
;
A
#
# COMPACT_ATOMS: atom_id res chain seq x y z
N HIS A 1 -22.10 14.58 -3.55
CA HIS A 1 -22.55 14.03 -2.26
C HIS A 1 -22.49 12.50 -2.34
N LEU A 2 -21.92 11.86 -1.33
CA LEU A 2 -21.90 10.42 -1.16
C LEU A 2 -22.76 10.08 0.06
N ASP A 3 -23.50 8.98 -0.02
CA ASP A 3 -24.31 8.50 1.10
C ASP A 3 -23.47 7.70 2.08
N TYR A 4 -22.45 6.98 1.56
CA TYR A 4 -21.50 6.16 2.31
C TYR A 4 -20.12 6.14 1.64
N LEU A 5 -19.14 5.56 2.34
CA LEU A 5 -17.81 5.21 1.83
C LEU A 5 -17.65 3.68 1.91
N ASP A 6 -17.14 3.07 0.84
CA ASP A 6 -16.92 1.61 0.81
C ASP A 6 -15.81 1.19 1.77
N LEU A 7 -14.76 2.01 1.89
CA LEU A 7 -13.58 1.69 2.69
C LEU A 7 -12.98 2.97 3.30
N VAL A 8 -12.66 2.91 4.59
CA VAL A 8 -11.92 3.96 5.30
C VAL A 8 -10.73 3.34 6.02
N TYR A 9 -9.58 3.99 5.93
CA TYR A 9 -8.35 3.59 6.61
C TYR A 9 -8.05 4.48 7.83
N LEU A 10 -7.56 3.86 8.92
CA LEU A 10 -6.62 4.55 9.77
C LEU A 10 -5.26 4.55 9.06
N HIS A 11 -4.86 5.73 8.56
CA HIS A 11 -3.75 5.86 7.63
C HIS A 11 -2.38 5.65 8.30
N GLN A 12 -2.21 6.06 9.55
CA GLN A 12 -0.93 6.02 10.25
C GLN A 12 -1.08 5.53 11.69
N PRO A 13 -0.10 4.78 12.23
CA PRO A 13 -0.12 4.24 13.58
C PRO A 13 0.30 5.27 14.65
N VAL A 14 -0.23 6.50 14.57
CA VAL A 14 0.12 7.61 15.47
C VAL A 14 -1.13 8.33 15.97
N GLY A 15 -0.98 9.05 17.12
CA GLY A 15 -2.10 9.70 17.79
C GLY A 15 -2.95 8.73 18.61
N ASP A 16 -4.18 9.10 18.92
CA ASP A 16 -5.11 8.21 19.63
C ASP A 16 -5.84 7.27 18.64
N VAL A 17 -5.08 6.28 18.19
CA VAL A 17 -5.56 5.26 17.24
C VAL A 17 -6.78 4.51 17.79
N LYS A 18 -6.82 4.24 19.11
CA LYS A 18 -7.92 3.48 19.71
C LYS A 18 -9.22 4.28 19.71
N ALA A 19 -9.17 5.56 20.05
CA ALA A 19 -10.35 6.42 19.92
C ALA A 19 -10.76 6.61 18.46
N GLY A 20 -9.79 6.80 17.55
CA GLY A 20 -10.03 6.86 16.12
C GLY A 20 -10.77 5.63 15.60
N TRP A 21 -10.30 4.42 15.96
CA TRP A 21 -10.96 3.17 15.54
C TRP A 21 -12.39 3.07 16.07
N LYS A 22 -12.64 3.37 17.33
CA LYS A 22 -13.99 3.36 17.91
C LYS A 22 -14.94 4.32 17.21
N ASN A 23 -14.46 5.49 16.81
CA ASN A 23 -15.26 6.43 16.03
C ASN A 23 -15.59 5.86 14.64
N LEU A 24 -14.65 5.16 13.99
CA LEU A 24 -14.90 4.48 12.73
C LEU A 24 -15.89 3.31 12.89
N GLU A 25 -15.81 2.55 13.97
CA GLU A 25 -16.82 1.52 14.29
C GLU A 25 -18.24 2.12 14.40
N THR A 26 -18.35 3.31 15.00
CA THR A 26 -19.63 4.04 15.07
C THR A 26 -20.12 4.43 13.69
N ALA A 27 -19.23 4.88 12.80
CA ALA A 27 -19.58 5.22 11.42
C ALA A 27 -20.05 3.99 10.62
N VAL A 28 -19.45 2.82 10.84
CA VAL A 28 -19.91 1.57 10.22
C VAL A 28 -21.29 1.18 10.72
N LYS A 29 -21.54 1.26 12.04
CA LYS A 29 -22.87 0.96 12.62
C LYS A 29 -23.96 1.93 12.13
N ALA A 30 -23.56 3.14 11.73
CA ALA A 30 -24.45 4.15 11.14
C ALA A 30 -24.61 4.03 9.62
N ASP A 31 -24.06 2.95 9.00
CA ASP A 31 -24.08 2.70 7.55
C ASP A 31 -23.43 3.83 6.72
N LYS A 32 -22.46 4.55 7.32
CA LYS A 32 -21.68 5.60 6.64
C LYS A 32 -20.37 5.09 6.09
N VAL A 33 -19.91 3.95 6.59
CA VAL A 33 -18.69 3.26 6.12
C VAL A 33 -18.99 1.76 6.10
N HIS A 34 -18.62 1.08 5.03
CA HIS A 34 -18.88 -0.36 4.92
C HIS A 34 -17.72 -1.19 5.44
N THR A 35 -16.48 -0.75 5.22
CA THR A 35 -15.28 -1.54 5.54
C THR A 35 -14.21 -0.66 6.17
N LEU A 36 -13.49 -1.22 7.14
CA LEU A 36 -12.36 -0.55 7.80
C LEU A 36 -11.04 -1.23 7.45
N GLY A 37 -10.01 -0.42 7.25
CA GLY A 37 -8.64 -0.87 7.02
C GLY A 37 -7.62 -0.15 7.89
N LEU A 38 -6.42 -0.72 7.91
CA LEU A 38 -5.23 -0.14 8.52
C LEU A 38 -4.19 0.15 7.44
N SER A 39 -3.34 1.16 7.65
CA SER A 39 -2.24 1.47 6.75
C SER A 39 -0.97 1.75 7.55
N ASN A 40 0.14 1.10 7.18
CA ASN A 40 1.46 1.20 7.83
C ASN A 40 1.50 0.68 9.29
N PHE A 41 0.57 -0.17 9.70
CA PHE A 41 0.54 -0.74 11.04
C PHE A 41 1.46 -1.96 11.22
N GLU A 42 2.06 -2.43 10.15
CA GLU A 42 3.06 -3.51 10.15
C GLU A 42 4.46 -3.06 10.59
N VAL A 43 4.65 -1.75 10.77
CA VAL A 43 5.96 -1.21 11.13
C VAL A 43 6.31 -1.47 12.58
N LYS A 44 7.60 -1.57 12.85
CA LYS A 44 8.13 -1.79 14.21
C LYS A 44 7.63 -0.70 15.16
N GLY A 45 7.10 -1.11 16.29
CA GLY A 45 6.52 -0.23 17.30
C GLY A 45 5.02 0.02 17.15
N ALA A 46 4.38 -0.47 16.09
CA ALA A 46 2.93 -0.40 15.89
C ALA A 46 2.22 -1.76 16.04
N GLU A 47 2.94 -2.85 16.23
CA GLU A 47 2.41 -4.21 16.26
C GLU A 47 1.38 -4.39 17.40
N TYR A 48 1.55 -3.71 18.52
CA TYR A 48 0.61 -3.77 19.62
C TYR A 48 -0.75 -3.14 19.28
N ILE A 49 -0.75 -2.06 18.48
CA ILE A 49 -1.97 -1.40 18.01
C ILE A 49 -2.66 -2.28 16.99
N TYR A 50 -1.89 -2.83 16.06
CA TYR A 50 -2.36 -3.78 15.08
C TYR A 50 -3.07 -4.97 15.76
N ARG A 51 -2.41 -5.62 16.74
CA ARG A 51 -3.00 -6.72 17.51
C ARG A 51 -4.27 -6.28 18.25
N TRP A 52 -4.26 -5.09 18.83
CA TRP A 52 -5.45 -4.57 19.48
C TRP A 52 -6.62 -4.43 18.48
N CYS A 53 -6.39 -3.90 17.29
CA CYS A 53 -7.41 -3.77 16.25
C CYS A 53 -7.94 -5.15 15.79
N THR A 54 -7.05 -6.16 15.72
CA THR A 54 -7.46 -7.50 15.30
C THR A 54 -8.14 -8.32 16.39
N ASP A 55 -7.73 -8.16 17.64
CA ASP A 55 -8.13 -9.07 18.72
C ASP A 55 -9.22 -8.48 19.63
N SER A 56 -9.21 -7.15 19.84
CA SER A 56 -9.98 -6.49 20.90
C SER A 56 -11.10 -5.59 20.41
N THR A 57 -11.26 -5.42 19.09
CA THR A 57 -12.29 -4.56 18.51
C THR A 57 -13.53 -5.37 18.10
N GLU A 58 -14.67 -4.71 18.02
CA GLU A 58 -15.94 -5.32 17.57
C GLU A 58 -15.93 -5.48 16.04
N ILE A 59 -15.49 -4.43 15.32
CA ILE A 59 -15.34 -4.46 13.88
C ILE A 59 -13.86 -4.61 13.55
N LYS A 60 -13.53 -5.74 12.91
CA LYS A 60 -12.15 -6.07 12.57
C LYS A 60 -11.70 -5.32 11.31
N PRO A 61 -10.39 -4.98 11.19
CA PRO A 61 -9.86 -4.51 9.93
C PRO A 61 -9.94 -5.61 8.87
N ALA A 62 -10.37 -5.26 7.67
CA ALA A 62 -10.45 -6.18 6.53
C ALA A 62 -9.20 -6.13 5.64
N ILE A 63 -8.46 -5.03 5.70
CA ILE A 63 -7.33 -4.77 4.80
C ILE A 63 -6.20 -4.13 5.60
N LEU A 64 -4.95 -4.56 5.32
CA LEU A 64 -3.74 -3.83 5.68
C LEU A 64 -3.07 -3.30 4.42
N GLN A 65 -2.97 -1.98 4.32
CA GLN A 65 -2.25 -1.30 3.24
C GLN A 65 -0.80 -1.05 3.68
N MET A 66 0.17 -1.57 2.91
CA MET A 66 1.60 -1.45 3.20
C MET A 66 2.44 -1.33 1.94
N GLU A 67 3.68 -0.78 2.06
CA GLU A 67 4.63 -0.82 0.96
C GLU A 67 4.93 -2.27 0.58
N CYS A 68 4.63 -2.61 -0.67
CA CYS A 68 4.95 -3.93 -1.19
C CYS A 68 5.23 -3.87 -2.70
N HIS A 69 6.34 -4.44 -3.11
CA HIS A 69 6.78 -4.50 -4.49
C HIS A 69 7.81 -5.64 -4.66
N PRO A 70 8.26 -6.01 -5.88
CA PRO A 70 9.14 -7.17 -6.08
C PRO A 70 10.40 -7.23 -5.22
N TYR A 71 11.00 -6.09 -4.81
CA TYR A 71 12.19 -6.06 -3.97
C TYR A 71 11.91 -6.04 -2.46
N ALA A 72 10.68 -5.75 -2.05
CA ALA A 72 10.21 -5.80 -0.66
C ALA A 72 8.86 -6.52 -0.61
N GLN A 73 8.88 -7.85 -0.61
CA GLN A 73 7.66 -8.65 -0.75
C GLN A 73 6.91 -8.84 0.56
N ARG A 74 7.52 -8.45 1.68
CA ARG A 74 6.86 -8.40 2.99
C ARG A 74 6.28 -9.74 3.43
N LEU A 75 7.08 -10.83 3.31
CA LEU A 75 6.58 -12.18 3.50
C LEU A 75 6.09 -12.48 4.93
N GLU A 76 6.82 -11.98 5.94
CA GLU A 76 6.44 -12.15 7.35
C GLU A 76 5.16 -11.40 7.68
N GLU A 77 5.05 -10.15 7.23
CA GLU A 77 3.87 -9.32 7.44
C GLU A 77 2.65 -9.88 6.70
N LYS A 78 2.82 -10.37 5.49
CA LYS A 78 1.75 -11.05 4.75
C LYS A 78 1.21 -12.27 5.48
N ALA A 79 2.09 -13.12 5.99
CA ALA A 79 1.68 -14.30 6.76
C ALA A 79 0.88 -13.90 8.00
N LEU A 80 1.24 -12.78 8.65
CA LEU A 80 0.50 -12.26 9.78
C LEU A 80 -0.87 -11.69 9.37
N VAL A 81 -0.93 -10.94 8.27
CA VAL A 81 -2.16 -10.37 7.70
C VAL A 81 -3.15 -11.47 7.35
N GLU A 82 -2.70 -12.51 6.64
CA GLU A 82 -3.50 -13.68 6.27
C GLU A 82 -4.03 -14.42 7.50
N LYS A 83 -3.18 -14.63 8.51
CA LYS A 83 -3.58 -15.27 9.77
C LYS A 83 -4.69 -14.50 10.49
N CYS A 84 -4.74 -13.18 10.32
CA CYS A 84 -5.79 -12.34 10.89
C CYS A 84 -7.02 -12.21 9.99
N GLY A 85 -7.06 -12.91 8.86
CA GLY A 85 -8.18 -12.88 7.93
C GLY A 85 -8.30 -11.59 7.13
N MET A 86 -7.22 -10.81 7.03
CA MET A 86 -7.18 -9.57 6.27
C MET A 86 -6.60 -9.76 4.88
N MET A 87 -6.92 -8.82 3.98
CA MET A 87 -6.29 -8.70 2.67
C MET A 87 -5.10 -7.74 2.72
N VAL A 88 -4.11 -7.99 1.86
CA VAL A 88 -3.01 -7.05 1.62
C VAL A 88 -3.38 -6.10 0.49
N GLU A 89 -3.21 -4.80 0.73
CA GLU A 89 -3.19 -3.79 -0.32
C GLU A 89 -1.79 -3.16 -0.41
N CYS A 90 -1.27 -3.05 -1.63
CA CYS A 90 0.11 -2.63 -1.88
C CYS A 90 0.15 -1.18 -2.34
N TRP A 91 0.74 -0.28 -1.53
CA TRP A 91 1.12 1.03 -2.00
C TRP A 91 2.56 1.01 -2.55
N TYR A 92 2.88 1.94 -3.45
CA TYR A 92 4.10 1.92 -4.26
C TYR A 92 4.42 0.55 -4.91
N PRO A 93 3.45 -0.15 -5.50
CA PRO A 93 3.69 -1.44 -6.14
C PRO A 93 4.76 -1.36 -7.24
N LEU A 94 4.91 -0.20 -7.86
CA LEU A 94 5.91 0.11 -8.90
C LEU A 94 7.18 0.76 -8.34
N GLY A 95 7.31 0.85 -7.01
CA GLY A 95 8.49 1.39 -6.31
C GLY A 95 8.52 2.91 -6.15
N GLY A 96 7.60 3.64 -6.76
CA GLY A 96 7.53 5.11 -6.66
C GLY A 96 8.80 5.83 -7.11
N ALA A 97 8.89 7.13 -6.83
CA ALA A 97 10.03 7.96 -7.22
C ALA A 97 11.36 7.55 -6.54
N ALA A 98 11.29 7.06 -5.29
CA ALA A 98 12.47 6.63 -4.54
C ALA A 98 13.18 5.42 -5.15
N SER A 99 12.49 4.59 -5.92
CA SER A 99 13.09 3.47 -6.66
C SER A 99 14.00 3.91 -7.81
N ARG A 100 13.84 5.15 -8.29
CA ARG A 100 14.50 5.68 -9.49
C ARG A 100 14.37 4.74 -10.70
N GLY A 101 13.23 4.05 -10.81
CA GLY A 101 12.94 3.10 -11.89
C GLY A 101 13.66 1.75 -11.78
N ALA A 102 14.27 1.43 -10.65
CA ALA A 102 15.05 0.20 -10.47
C ALA A 102 14.26 -1.07 -10.81
N LEU A 103 12.97 -1.12 -10.48
CA LEU A 103 12.13 -2.28 -10.81
C LEU A 103 11.92 -2.43 -12.32
N PHE A 104 11.78 -1.33 -13.06
CA PHE A 104 11.59 -1.36 -14.51
C PHE A 104 12.86 -1.76 -15.27
N GLN A 105 14.02 -1.62 -14.64
CA GLN A 105 15.31 -2.01 -15.21
C GLN A 105 15.76 -3.39 -14.77
N ASP A 106 15.02 -4.07 -13.89
CA ASP A 106 15.36 -5.43 -13.46
C ASP A 106 15.32 -6.41 -14.64
N PRO A 107 16.41 -7.19 -14.88
CA PRO A 107 16.51 -8.06 -16.04
C PRO A 107 15.45 -9.17 -16.07
N VAL A 108 15.02 -9.65 -14.90
CA VAL A 108 13.97 -10.68 -14.81
C VAL A 108 12.62 -10.09 -15.23
N ILE A 109 12.28 -8.92 -14.70
CA ILE A 109 11.02 -8.23 -15.01
C ILE A 109 10.97 -7.86 -16.51
N LYS A 110 12.09 -7.33 -17.05
CA LYS A 110 12.18 -6.99 -18.49
C LYS A 110 12.01 -8.20 -19.38
N LYS A 111 12.68 -9.31 -19.06
CA LYS A 111 12.55 -10.55 -19.82
C LYS A 111 11.11 -11.07 -19.85
N ILE A 112 10.41 -11.03 -18.73
CA ILE A 112 9.00 -11.42 -18.65
C ILE A 112 8.13 -10.46 -19.48
N ALA A 113 8.38 -9.15 -19.36
CA ALA A 113 7.67 -8.14 -20.14
C ALA A 113 7.82 -8.34 -21.65
N GLU A 114 9.04 -8.61 -22.12
CA GLU A 114 9.34 -8.93 -23.52
C GLU A 114 8.60 -10.18 -23.99
N ALA A 115 8.58 -11.24 -23.19
CA ALA A 115 7.90 -12.49 -23.52
C ALA A 115 6.38 -12.33 -23.68
N HIS A 116 5.79 -11.40 -22.93
CA HIS A 116 4.35 -11.10 -22.99
C HIS A 116 4.00 -9.91 -23.90
N GLY A 117 4.99 -9.25 -24.53
CA GLY A 117 4.76 -8.04 -25.34
C GLY A 117 4.11 -6.91 -24.55
N CYS A 118 4.50 -6.74 -23.29
CA CYS A 118 3.93 -5.76 -22.36
C CYS A 118 5.00 -4.94 -21.66
N THR A 119 4.59 -3.99 -20.82
CA THR A 119 5.51 -3.16 -20.04
C THR A 119 5.94 -3.83 -18.72
N PRO A 120 7.13 -3.51 -18.18
CA PRO A 120 7.52 -3.93 -16.83
C PRO A 120 6.51 -3.57 -15.74
N ALA A 121 5.85 -2.42 -15.85
CA ALA A 121 4.78 -2.00 -14.94
C ALA A 121 3.62 -2.99 -14.95
N GLN A 122 3.20 -3.42 -16.13
CA GLN A 122 2.12 -4.40 -16.30
C GLN A 122 2.49 -5.77 -15.71
N VAL A 123 3.74 -6.23 -15.86
CA VAL A 123 4.22 -7.46 -15.22
C VAL A 123 4.10 -7.38 -13.70
N ILE A 124 4.58 -6.27 -13.11
CA ILE A 124 4.53 -6.08 -11.66
C ILE A 124 3.10 -6.04 -11.13
N ILE A 125 2.21 -5.29 -11.78
CA ILE A 125 0.80 -5.22 -11.39
C ILE A 125 0.16 -6.60 -11.50
N ARG A 126 0.39 -7.32 -12.60
CA ARG A 126 -0.16 -8.65 -12.78
C ARG A 126 0.34 -9.65 -11.75
N TRP A 127 1.63 -9.59 -11.41
CA TRP A 127 2.21 -10.41 -10.35
C TRP A 127 1.47 -10.17 -9.02
N HIS A 128 1.28 -8.93 -8.59
CA HIS A 128 0.53 -8.62 -7.38
C HIS A 128 -0.88 -9.22 -7.38
N ILE A 129 -1.61 -9.05 -8.48
CA ILE A 129 -2.97 -9.61 -8.61
C ILE A 129 -2.95 -11.14 -8.51
N GLN A 130 -1.95 -11.81 -9.09
CA GLN A 130 -1.82 -13.27 -9.00
C GLN A 130 -1.32 -13.76 -7.64
N GLU A 131 -0.68 -12.90 -6.83
CA GLU A 131 -0.41 -13.14 -5.42
C GLU A 131 -1.64 -12.91 -4.52
N GLY A 132 -2.77 -12.47 -5.06
CA GLY A 132 -3.99 -12.18 -4.30
C GLY A 132 -4.02 -10.81 -3.62
N HIS A 133 -3.18 -9.88 -4.05
CA HIS A 133 -3.12 -8.54 -3.48
C HIS A 133 -4.02 -7.55 -4.22
N SER A 134 -4.57 -6.57 -3.49
CA SER A 134 -5.00 -5.30 -4.06
C SER A 134 -3.77 -4.41 -4.33
N VAL A 135 -3.83 -3.58 -5.37
CA VAL A 135 -2.73 -2.66 -5.73
C VAL A 135 -3.25 -1.28 -6.07
N ILE A 136 -2.52 -0.25 -5.65
CA ILE A 136 -2.81 1.16 -5.95
C ILE A 136 -1.66 1.79 -6.75
N PRO A 137 -1.52 1.44 -8.03
CA PRO A 137 -0.51 2.05 -8.90
C PRO A 137 -0.92 3.48 -9.21
N GLY A 138 -0.11 4.45 -8.78
CA GLY A 138 -0.33 5.85 -9.07
C GLY A 138 -0.16 6.13 -10.56
N ALA A 139 -1.16 6.73 -11.20
CA ALA A 139 -1.09 7.21 -12.57
C ALA A 139 -2.02 8.42 -12.76
N THR A 140 -1.52 9.45 -13.43
CA THR A 140 -2.30 10.63 -13.83
C THR A 140 -2.45 10.73 -15.35
N ASP A 141 -1.57 10.08 -16.10
CA ASP A 141 -1.63 9.97 -17.55
C ASP A 141 -2.62 8.90 -17.99
N HIS A 142 -3.47 9.22 -18.95
CA HIS A 142 -4.49 8.31 -19.45
C HIS A 142 -3.92 7.01 -20.05
N GLY A 143 -2.75 7.08 -20.71
CA GLY A 143 -2.06 5.92 -21.25
C GLY A 143 -1.66 4.96 -20.13
N TYR A 144 -1.04 5.47 -19.06
CA TYR A 144 -0.66 4.64 -17.91
C TYR A 144 -1.86 4.07 -17.16
N ILE A 145 -2.96 4.82 -17.05
CA ILE A 145 -4.20 4.29 -16.46
C ILE A 145 -4.70 3.10 -17.29
N GLN A 146 -4.71 3.23 -18.62
CA GLN A 146 -5.13 2.15 -19.51
C GLN A 146 -4.17 0.95 -19.46
N GLU A 147 -2.85 1.18 -19.40
CA GLU A 147 -1.87 0.11 -19.21
C GLU A 147 -2.11 -0.66 -17.91
N ASN A 148 -2.35 0.03 -16.80
CA ASN A 148 -2.63 -0.59 -15.51
C ASN A 148 -3.88 -1.48 -15.57
N ILE A 149 -4.96 -1.03 -16.23
CA ILE A 149 -6.18 -1.82 -16.44
C ILE A 149 -5.90 -3.05 -17.33
N ASN A 150 -5.10 -2.88 -18.37
CA ASN A 150 -4.75 -3.97 -19.30
C ASN A 150 -3.91 -5.05 -18.61
N ALA A 151 -3.08 -4.71 -17.64
CA ALA A 151 -2.32 -5.67 -16.84
C ALA A 151 -3.22 -6.73 -16.18
N VAL A 152 -4.41 -6.32 -15.75
CA VAL A 152 -5.39 -7.23 -15.13
C VAL A 152 -6.12 -8.10 -16.17
N LYS A 153 -6.46 -7.54 -17.31
CA LYS A 153 -7.36 -8.17 -18.31
C LYS A 153 -6.63 -9.02 -19.34
N GLN A 154 -5.41 -8.66 -19.72
CA GLN A 154 -4.75 -9.19 -20.92
C GLN A 154 -3.53 -10.06 -20.62
N ILE A 155 -2.96 -9.98 -19.41
CA ILE A 155 -1.71 -10.65 -19.06
C ILE A 155 -1.99 -11.73 -18.00
N ARG A 156 -1.31 -12.87 -18.16
CA ARG A 156 -1.28 -13.93 -17.15
C ARG A 156 0.12 -14.50 -17.06
N LEU A 157 0.79 -14.33 -15.93
CA LEU A 157 2.10 -14.90 -15.67
C LEU A 157 1.99 -16.41 -15.41
N THR A 158 2.93 -17.16 -15.96
CA THR A 158 3.07 -18.60 -15.73
C THR A 158 3.56 -18.88 -14.31
N ALA A 159 3.48 -20.12 -13.86
CA ALA A 159 3.99 -20.53 -12.55
C ALA A 159 5.49 -20.26 -12.39
N ASP A 160 6.27 -20.48 -13.46
CA ASP A 160 7.72 -20.23 -13.46
C ASP A 160 8.03 -18.73 -13.40
N GLU A 161 7.29 -17.89 -14.10
CA GLU A 161 7.44 -16.43 -14.03
C GLU A 161 7.05 -15.90 -12.64
N MET A 162 5.99 -16.42 -12.05
CA MET A 162 5.63 -16.09 -10.67
C MET A 162 6.75 -16.49 -9.70
N LYS A 163 7.37 -17.65 -9.89
CA LYS A 163 8.54 -18.09 -9.09
C LYS A 163 9.73 -17.16 -9.29
N GLN A 164 10.02 -16.74 -10.53
CA GLN A 164 11.06 -15.77 -10.82
C GLN A 164 10.78 -14.43 -10.14
N MET A 165 9.55 -13.92 -10.20
CA MET A 165 9.16 -12.68 -9.50
C MET A 165 9.35 -12.81 -7.99
N ARG A 166 8.96 -13.94 -7.38
CA ARG A 166 9.17 -14.18 -5.94
C ARG A 166 10.65 -14.20 -5.56
N SER A 167 11.54 -14.67 -6.44
CA SER A 167 12.99 -14.70 -6.19
C SER A 167 13.64 -13.30 -6.16
N LEU A 168 12.94 -12.26 -6.59
CA LEU A 168 13.45 -10.88 -6.57
C LEU A 168 13.43 -10.23 -5.19
N ASN A 169 12.85 -10.90 -4.18
CA ASN A 169 12.77 -10.36 -2.84
C ASN A 169 14.18 -10.08 -2.25
N LYS A 170 14.38 -8.88 -1.76
CA LYS A 170 15.62 -8.39 -1.16
C LYS A 170 15.40 -7.80 0.22
N GLU A 171 14.15 -7.83 0.70
CA GLU A 171 13.68 -7.09 1.89
C GLU A 171 14.10 -5.61 1.86
N LYS A 172 14.18 -5.05 0.65
CA LYS A 172 14.63 -3.68 0.41
C LYS A 172 13.44 -2.78 0.14
N ARG A 173 13.02 -2.03 1.14
CA ARG A 173 12.04 -0.95 0.99
C ARG A 173 12.68 0.25 0.28
N PHE A 174 11.86 0.97 -0.50
CA PHE A 174 12.24 2.26 -1.07
C PHE A 174 11.82 3.42 -0.16
N TYR A 175 10.82 3.20 0.69
CA TYR A 175 10.36 4.14 1.69
C TYR A 175 10.55 3.54 3.09
N PRO A 176 11.71 3.76 3.72
CA PRO A 176 11.89 3.36 5.11
C PRO A 176 10.90 4.15 5.97
N PHE A 177 10.01 3.43 6.64
CA PHE A 177 9.06 4.05 7.54
C PHE A 177 9.76 4.43 8.86
N ASP A 178 9.63 5.68 9.24
CA ASP A 178 10.07 6.19 10.52
C ASP A 178 8.87 6.72 11.32
N ILE A 179 8.57 6.07 12.45
CA ILE A 179 7.41 6.42 13.26
C ILE A 179 7.51 7.81 13.90
N GLU A 180 8.72 8.28 14.22
CA GLU A 180 8.92 9.61 14.81
C GLU A 180 8.72 10.70 13.74
N VAL A 181 9.21 10.47 12.52
CA VAL A 181 8.94 11.35 11.40
C VAL A 181 7.44 11.39 11.14
N THR A 182 6.79 10.24 11.06
CA THR A 182 5.33 10.16 10.85
C THR A 182 4.55 10.87 11.95
N ARG A 183 4.96 10.71 13.23
CA ARG A 183 4.32 11.40 14.36
C ARG A 183 4.42 12.92 14.23
N ARG A 184 5.59 13.44 13.83
CA ARG A 184 5.76 14.88 13.56
C ARG A 184 4.85 15.37 12.45
N PHE A 185 4.70 14.61 11.38
CA PHE A 185 3.78 14.92 10.31
C PHE A 185 2.33 15.00 10.78
N CYS A 186 1.86 13.97 11.46
CA CYS A 186 0.47 13.90 11.91
C CYS A 186 0.13 14.93 12.99
N SER A 187 1.11 15.51 13.67
CA SER A 187 0.92 16.61 14.62
C SER A 187 1.01 18.00 13.99
N SER A 188 1.40 18.10 12.72
CA SER A 188 1.42 19.37 12.00
C SER A 188 -0.01 19.77 11.61
N PRO A 189 -0.35 21.08 11.62
CA PRO A 189 -1.63 21.55 11.12
C PRO A 189 -1.84 21.08 9.68
N LEU A 190 -3.05 20.64 9.35
CA LEU A 190 -3.39 20.32 7.96
C LEU A 190 -3.26 21.58 7.10
N PRO A 191 -2.66 21.48 5.92
CA PRO A 191 -2.61 22.60 4.99
C PRO A 191 -4.03 22.94 4.54
N ASP A 192 -4.33 24.22 4.40
CA ASP A 192 -5.48 24.61 3.61
C ASP A 192 -5.25 24.34 2.12
N ALA A 193 -6.29 24.38 1.33
CA ALA A 193 -6.17 24.09 -0.11
C ALA A 193 -5.26 25.10 -0.85
N ALA A 194 -5.06 26.31 -0.31
CA ALA A 194 -4.23 27.36 -0.92
C ALA A 194 -2.72 27.09 -0.69
N ASN A 195 -2.36 26.39 0.39
CA ASN A 195 -0.96 26.16 0.78
C ASN A 195 -0.49 24.72 0.56
N ASN A 196 -1.23 23.92 -0.18
CA ASN A 196 -0.93 22.50 -0.35
C ASN A 196 0.45 22.24 -0.96
N ASP A 197 0.88 23.03 -1.93
CA ASP A 197 2.19 22.87 -2.61
C ASP A 197 3.37 23.21 -1.70
N GLU A 198 3.25 24.26 -0.87
CA GLU A 198 4.25 24.58 0.14
C GLU A 198 4.36 23.51 1.21
N TRP A 199 3.23 22.97 1.62
CA TRP A 199 3.17 21.87 2.57
C TRP A 199 3.84 20.62 2.00
N GLN A 200 3.51 20.21 0.77
CA GLN A 200 4.14 19.08 0.08
C GLN A 200 5.66 19.24 -0.03
N LYS A 201 6.13 20.45 -0.39
CA LYS A 201 7.55 20.76 -0.46
C LYS A 201 8.23 20.63 0.90
N LYS A 202 7.64 21.20 1.95
CA LYS A 202 8.15 21.09 3.33
C LYS A 202 8.24 19.64 3.77
N MET A 203 7.22 18.83 3.47
CA MET A 203 7.18 17.42 3.79
C MET A 203 8.31 16.65 3.11
N ASN A 204 8.52 16.87 1.82
CA ASN A 204 9.58 16.23 1.07
C ASN A 204 10.98 16.63 1.58
N ASP A 205 11.18 17.90 1.96
CA ASP A 205 12.44 18.40 2.50
C ASP A 205 12.75 17.78 3.90
N GLU A 206 11.72 17.48 4.70
CA GLU A 206 11.89 16.83 6.00
C GLU A 206 12.14 15.32 5.87
N LEU A 207 11.54 14.65 4.89
CA LEU A 207 11.78 13.23 4.61
C LEU A 207 13.18 12.94 4.04
N ASN A 208 13.83 13.94 3.45
CA ASN A 208 15.14 13.81 2.84
C ASN A 208 16.30 14.23 3.78
N LYS A 209 16.02 14.61 5.01
CA LYS A 209 17.00 14.89 6.08
C LYS A 209 17.29 13.64 6.90
#